data_847f4df1e5fc6434179aa831844fbc55
#
_entry.id   847f4df1e5fc6434179aa831844fbc55
#
_cell.length_a   1.000
_cell.length_b   1.000
_cell.length_c   1.000
_cell.angle_alpha   90.00
_cell.angle_beta   90.00
_cell.angle_gamma   90.00
#
_symmetry.space_group_name_H-M   'P 1'
#
loop_
_entity.id
_entity.type
_entity.pdbx_description
1 polymer ?
#
loop_
_entity_poly.entity_id
_entity_poly.type
_entity_poly.pdbx_seq_one_letter_code
_entity_poly.pdbx_strand_id
1 'polypeptide(L)'
;MKSNTRQECENSVKKFANYIIDNSNYGELLYVGIAGDPRGGEYSPMFNGFNIKTFDISEVWKPDIVGDITKTQFEDESWDVVVCVQTLEHIPNIFDVSPEISRILKSGGYLIIDSPWNYPYHGEPEFGDYWRLTKDAFKLLFSKEFDLVMIDDGNNNKSVLFRKK
;
A
#
# COMPACT_ATOMS: atom_id res chain seq x y z
N MET A 1 19.45 -12.70 -8.67
CA MET A 1 19.03 -11.46 -9.38
C MET A 1 17.58 -11.22 -8.99
N LYS A 2 17.22 -10.00 -8.51
CA LYS A 2 15.80 -9.64 -8.28
C LYS A 2 15.07 -9.69 -9.62
N SER A 3 13.79 -10.09 -9.63
CA SER A 3 12.97 -9.99 -10.84
C SER A 3 12.83 -8.53 -11.25
N ASN A 4 12.60 -8.25 -12.54
CA ASN A 4 12.38 -6.87 -13.02
C ASN A 4 11.21 -6.20 -12.29
N THR A 5 10.14 -6.95 -12.01
CA THR A 5 8.98 -6.50 -11.24
C THR A 5 9.37 -6.01 -9.84
N ARG A 6 10.15 -6.82 -9.11
CA ARG A 6 10.60 -6.46 -7.76
C ARG A 6 11.52 -5.23 -7.75
N GLN A 7 12.37 -5.09 -8.76
CA GLN A 7 13.25 -3.93 -8.88
C GLN A 7 12.47 -2.63 -9.21
N GLU A 8 11.46 -2.70 -10.08
CA GLU A 8 10.57 -1.56 -10.38
C GLU A 8 9.84 -1.11 -9.12
N CYS A 9 9.22 -2.05 -8.39
CA CYS A 9 8.53 -1.78 -7.13
C CYS A 9 9.46 -1.11 -6.11
N GLU A 10 10.64 -1.70 -5.86
CA GLU A 10 11.64 -1.16 -4.92
C GLU A 10 12.05 0.28 -5.26
N ASN A 11 12.27 0.57 -6.55
CA ASN A 11 12.65 1.91 -6.99
C ASN A 11 11.53 2.93 -6.75
N SER A 12 10.28 2.56 -7.06
CA SER A 12 9.12 3.42 -6.86
C SER A 12 8.84 3.67 -5.39
N VAL A 13 8.82 2.62 -4.56
CA VAL A 13 8.60 2.75 -3.11
C VAL A 13 9.68 3.59 -2.47
N LYS A 14 10.95 3.40 -2.83
CA LYS A 14 12.06 4.21 -2.33
C LYS A 14 11.92 5.69 -2.69
N LYS A 15 11.55 5.99 -3.93
CA LYS A 15 11.30 7.36 -4.39
C LYS A 15 10.17 8.02 -3.60
N PHE A 16 9.07 7.30 -3.37
CA PHE A 16 7.93 7.81 -2.63
C PHE A 16 8.23 7.96 -1.12
N ALA A 17 8.95 7.02 -0.53
CA ALA A 17 9.39 7.12 0.85
C ALA A 17 10.28 8.35 1.09
N ASN A 18 11.25 8.59 0.21
CA ASN A 18 12.10 9.80 0.29
C ASN A 18 11.24 11.08 0.20
N TYR A 19 10.28 11.13 -0.73
CA TYR A 19 9.38 12.28 -0.82
C TYR A 19 8.58 12.50 0.46
N ILE A 20 8.04 11.44 1.07
CA ILE A 20 7.30 11.54 2.32
C ILE A 20 8.21 12.05 3.46
N ILE A 21 9.42 11.49 3.59
CA ILE A 21 10.39 11.89 4.61
C ILE A 21 10.74 13.38 4.48
N ASP A 22 10.91 13.87 3.25
CA ASP A 22 11.26 15.27 2.99
C ASP A 22 10.09 16.25 3.18
N ASN A 23 8.84 15.76 3.16
CA ASN A 23 7.62 16.58 3.15
C ASN A 23 6.66 16.36 4.32
N SER A 24 7.01 15.51 5.28
CA SER A 24 6.20 15.24 6.46
C SER A 24 7.05 15.06 7.72
N ASN A 25 6.40 15.15 8.88
CA ASN A 25 7.02 14.70 10.12
C ASN A 25 6.91 13.18 10.23
N TYR A 26 7.84 12.56 10.98
CA TYR A 26 7.73 11.15 11.35
C TYR A 26 6.51 10.92 12.24
N GLY A 27 5.86 9.79 12.08
CA GLY A 27 4.63 9.43 12.79
C GLY A 27 4.32 7.94 12.69
N GLU A 28 3.04 7.63 12.71
CA GLU A 28 2.53 6.26 12.65
C GLU A 28 2.40 5.79 11.20
N LEU A 29 2.99 4.65 10.86
CA LEU A 29 2.91 4.04 9.54
C LEU A 29 2.26 2.66 9.63
N LEU A 30 1.21 2.44 8.85
CA LEU A 30 0.57 1.14 8.66
C LEU A 30 1.07 0.49 7.37
N TYR A 31 1.74 -0.64 7.50
CA TYR A 31 2.18 -1.46 6.37
C TYR A 31 1.20 -2.61 6.13
N VAL A 32 0.43 -2.54 5.05
CA VAL A 32 -0.65 -3.47 4.72
C VAL A 32 -0.20 -4.52 3.72
N GLY A 33 -0.48 -5.79 4.03
CA GLY A 33 -0.12 -6.93 3.20
C GLY A 33 1.35 -7.32 3.37
N ILE A 34 1.61 -8.28 4.24
CA ILE A 34 2.96 -8.77 4.53
C ILE A 34 3.17 -10.22 4.11
N ALA A 35 2.25 -10.78 3.30
CA ALA A 35 2.30 -12.17 2.88
C ALA A 35 3.69 -12.57 2.40
N GLY A 36 4.26 -13.58 3.04
CA GLY A 36 5.57 -14.13 2.68
C GLY A 36 6.79 -13.30 3.14
N ASP A 37 6.62 -12.18 3.85
CA ASP A 37 7.75 -11.45 4.43
C ASP A 37 7.71 -11.44 5.97
N PRO A 38 8.46 -12.36 6.63
CA PRO A 38 8.48 -12.44 8.09
C PRO A 38 9.14 -11.24 8.79
N ARG A 39 9.68 -10.29 8.03
CA ARG A 39 10.33 -9.08 8.55
C ARG A 39 9.39 -7.89 8.65
N GLY A 40 8.09 -8.11 8.38
CA GLY A 40 7.10 -7.07 8.51
C GLY A 40 7.11 -6.04 7.38
N GLY A 41 7.11 -6.52 6.16
CA GLY A 41 7.12 -5.71 4.95
C GLY A 41 8.53 -5.44 4.43
N GLU A 42 8.82 -5.93 3.23
CA GLU A 42 10.14 -5.87 2.60
C GLU A 42 10.71 -4.44 2.51
N TYR A 43 9.81 -3.46 2.38
CA TYR A 43 10.18 -2.06 2.17
C TYR A 43 10.14 -1.21 3.46
N SER A 44 9.80 -1.81 4.61
CA SER A 44 9.81 -1.12 5.90
C SER A 44 11.10 -0.37 6.22
N PRO A 45 12.31 -0.88 5.89
CA PRO A 45 13.55 -0.16 6.13
C PRO A 45 13.67 1.18 5.37
N MET A 46 12.85 1.41 4.34
CA MET A 46 12.84 2.68 3.61
C MET A 46 12.15 3.81 4.37
N PHE A 47 11.37 3.49 5.41
CA PHE A 47 10.63 4.42 6.24
C PHE A 47 11.26 4.62 7.61
N ASN A 48 12.60 4.75 7.62
CA ASN A 48 13.34 4.95 8.86
C ASN A 48 12.85 6.23 9.58
N GLY A 49 12.59 6.09 10.87
CA GLY A 49 12.05 7.16 11.72
C GLY A 49 10.54 7.07 11.98
N PHE A 50 9.79 6.32 11.18
CA PHE A 50 8.37 6.05 11.45
C PHE A 50 8.20 4.91 12.46
N ASN A 51 7.12 5.00 13.26
CA ASN A 51 6.65 3.87 14.06
C ASN A 51 5.79 2.97 13.17
N ILE A 52 6.36 1.85 12.75
CA ILE A 52 5.74 0.96 11.76
C ILE A 52 4.95 -0.13 12.46
N LYS A 53 3.70 -0.32 12.06
CA LYS A 53 2.87 -1.49 12.38
C LYS A 53 2.50 -2.22 11.12
N THR A 54 2.62 -3.53 11.17
CA THR A 54 2.23 -4.41 10.07
C THR A 54 0.79 -4.86 10.24
N PHE A 55 0.09 -4.96 9.12
CA PHE A 55 -1.32 -5.33 9.05
C PHE A 55 -1.56 -6.34 7.94
N ASP A 56 -2.24 -7.42 8.25
CA ASP A 56 -2.62 -8.43 7.26
C ASP A 56 -3.95 -9.08 7.63
N ILE A 57 -4.66 -9.59 6.64
CA ILE A 57 -5.89 -10.34 6.86
C ILE A 57 -5.63 -11.71 7.49
N SER A 58 -4.45 -12.27 7.27
CA SER A 58 -4.05 -13.61 7.71
C SER A 58 -3.09 -13.56 8.89
N GLU A 59 -3.48 -14.22 9.99
CA GLU A 59 -2.61 -14.43 11.16
C GLU A 59 -1.39 -15.33 10.87
N VAL A 60 -1.43 -16.10 9.79
CA VAL A 60 -0.34 -17.01 9.37
C VAL A 60 0.96 -16.25 9.15
N TRP A 61 0.89 -15.03 8.67
CA TRP A 61 2.04 -14.16 8.41
C TRP A 61 2.55 -13.42 9.64
N LYS A 62 1.85 -13.55 10.79
CA LYS A 62 2.19 -12.93 12.07
C LYS A 62 2.38 -11.41 11.97
N PRO A 63 1.40 -10.67 11.42
CA PRO A 63 1.43 -9.22 11.47
C PRO A 63 1.30 -8.72 12.92
N ASP A 64 1.65 -7.45 13.17
CA ASP A 64 1.35 -6.82 14.46
C ASP A 64 -0.17 -6.75 14.71
N ILE A 65 -0.96 -6.59 13.64
CA ILE A 65 -2.41 -6.44 13.71
C ILE A 65 -3.05 -7.28 12.60
N VAL A 66 -3.99 -8.14 12.97
CA VAL A 66 -4.79 -8.93 12.03
C VAL A 66 -6.10 -8.23 11.73
N GLY A 67 -6.47 -8.09 10.45
CA GLY A 67 -7.74 -7.47 10.07
C GLY A 67 -7.94 -7.32 8.57
N ASP A 68 -9.11 -6.82 8.20
CA ASP A 68 -9.51 -6.54 6.82
C ASP A 68 -9.39 -5.05 6.54
N ILE A 69 -8.57 -4.68 5.56
CA ILE A 69 -8.30 -3.27 5.20
C ILE A 69 -9.52 -2.56 4.62
N THR A 70 -10.56 -3.28 4.24
CA THR A 70 -11.82 -2.68 3.78
C THR A 70 -12.76 -2.26 4.92
N LYS A 71 -12.45 -2.67 6.16
CA LYS A 71 -13.28 -2.38 7.37
C LYS A 71 -12.46 -2.57 8.65
N THR A 72 -11.50 -1.71 8.87
CA THR A 72 -10.62 -1.80 10.04
C THR A 72 -11.32 -1.36 11.33
N GLN A 73 -10.74 -1.74 12.47
CA GLN A 73 -11.18 -1.27 13.79
C GLN A 73 -10.36 -0.06 14.28
N PHE A 74 -9.56 0.55 13.41
CA PHE A 74 -8.78 1.75 13.77
C PHE A 74 -9.68 2.96 13.97
N GLU A 75 -9.25 3.86 14.83
CA GLU A 75 -9.87 5.17 14.98
C GLU A 75 -9.64 6.02 13.72
N ASP A 76 -10.53 6.98 13.51
CA ASP A 76 -10.36 7.97 12.43
C ASP A 76 -9.07 8.74 12.64
N GLU A 77 -8.38 9.05 11.54
CA GLU A 77 -7.17 9.88 11.54
C GLU A 77 -6.05 9.38 12.49
N SER A 78 -5.89 8.07 12.61
CA SER A 78 -4.88 7.44 13.49
C SER A 78 -3.51 7.24 12.83
N TRP A 79 -3.43 7.28 11.49
CA TRP A 79 -2.21 6.99 10.75
C TRP A 79 -1.72 8.18 9.94
N ASP A 80 -0.40 8.38 9.89
CA ASP A 80 0.24 9.42 9.06
C ASP A 80 0.54 8.90 7.64
N VAL A 81 0.90 7.61 7.54
CA VAL A 81 1.21 6.95 6.27
C VAL A 81 0.56 5.56 6.24
N VAL A 82 -0.01 5.20 5.09
CA VAL A 82 -0.42 3.82 4.76
C VAL A 82 0.34 3.34 3.54
N VAL A 83 0.89 2.14 3.61
CA VAL A 83 1.65 1.50 2.53
C VAL A 83 0.98 0.19 2.16
N CYS A 84 0.54 0.07 0.90
CA CYS A 84 -0.08 -1.14 0.32
C CYS A 84 0.75 -1.56 -0.91
N VAL A 85 1.67 -2.48 -0.72
CA VAL A 85 2.54 -2.97 -1.80
C VAL A 85 2.17 -4.41 -2.13
N GLN A 86 1.84 -4.66 -3.41
CA GLN A 86 1.44 -6.00 -3.91
C GLN A 86 0.32 -6.60 -3.04
N THR A 87 -0.74 -5.82 -2.83
CA THR A 87 -1.83 -6.17 -1.91
C THR A 87 -3.20 -5.96 -2.54
N LEU A 88 -3.41 -4.83 -3.24
CA LEU A 88 -4.73 -4.48 -3.78
C LEU A 88 -5.27 -5.50 -4.77
N GLU A 89 -4.41 -6.16 -5.52
CA GLU A 89 -4.78 -7.21 -6.47
C GLU A 89 -5.49 -8.40 -5.81
N HIS A 90 -5.28 -8.58 -4.51
CA HIS A 90 -5.83 -9.68 -3.72
C HIS A 90 -7.13 -9.31 -2.97
N ILE A 91 -7.61 -8.07 -3.08
CA ILE A 91 -8.79 -7.59 -2.36
C ILE A 91 -10.02 -7.64 -3.27
N PRO A 92 -10.97 -8.57 -3.05
CA PRO A 92 -12.14 -8.69 -3.94
C PRO A 92 -13.02 -7.43 -3.92
N ASN A 93 -13.23 -6.80 -2.76
CA ASN A 93 -14.04 -5.60 -2.58
C ASN A 93 -13.20 -4.33 -2.67
N ILE A 94 -12.49 -4.13 -3.78
CA ILE A 94 -11.51 -3.05 -3.96
C ILE A 94 -12.11 -1.64 -3.79
N PHE A 95 -13.41 -1.47 -4.04
CA PHE A 95 -14.09 -0.17 -3.91
C PHE A 95 -14.25 0.29 -2.45
N ASP A 96 -14.17 -0.62 -1.48
CA ASP A 96 -14.26 -0.29 -0.06
C ASP A 96 -12.91 0.15 0.53
N VAL A 97 -11.81 -0.06 -0.20
CA VAL A 97 -10.44 0.25 0.27
C VAL A 97 -10.22 1.75 0.41
N SER A 98 -10.56 2.53 -0.61
CA SER A 98 -10.28 3.98 -0.63
C SER A 98 -11.01 4.73 0.50
N PRO A 99 -12.31 4.54 0.73
CA PRO A 99 -13.01 5.19 1.83
C PRO A 99 -12.43 4.82 3.21
N GLU A 100 -12.11 3.54 3.41
CA GLU A 100 -11.58 3.09 4.70
C GLU A 100 -10.16 3.61 4.95
N ILE A 101 -9.26 3.53 3.98
CA ILE A 101 -7.92 4.11 4.12
C ILE A 101 -8.01 5.63 4.33
N SER A 102 -8.92 6.31 3.63
CA SER A 102 -9.15 7.75 3.88
C SER A 102 -9.61 8.02 5.30
N ARG A 103 -10.50 7.19 5.86
CA ARG A 103 -10.97 7.36 7.22
C ARG A 103 -9.85 7.27 8.25
N ILE A 104 -8.98 6.26 8.13
CA ILE A 104 -7.91 6.01 9.09
C ILE A 104 -6.68 6.90 8.93
N LEU A 105 -6.44 7.45 7.73
CA LEU A 105 -5.36 8.42 7.50
C LEU A 105 -5.73 9.79 8.07
N LYS A 106 -4.75 10.47 8.64
CA LYS A 106 -4.86 11.88 9.02
C LYS A 106 -5.00 12.76 7.77
N SER A 107 -5.66 13.90 7.90
CA SER A 107 -5.71 14.90 6.83
C SER A 107 -4.29 15.30 6.40
N GLY A 108 -4.03 15.28 5.11
CA GLY A 108 -2.69 15.48 4.54
C GLY A 108 -1.74 14.31 4.65
N GLY A 109 -2.16 13.17 5.22
CA GLY A 109 -1.39 11.93 5.28
C GLY A 109 -1.20 11.28 3.91
N TYR A 110 -0.28 10.34 3.81
CA TYR A 110 0.14 9.75 2.54
C TYR A 110 -0.27 8.29 2.40
N LEU A 111 -0.60 7.91 1.16
CA LEU A 111 -0.90 6.53 0.77
C LEU A 111 0.03 6.13 -0.39
N ILE A 112 0.82 5.08 -0.17
CA ILE A 112 1.58 4.41 -1.23
C ILE A 112 0.85 3.15 -1.65
N ILE A 113 0.67 2.98 -2.96
CA ILE A 113 0.18 1.74 -3.56
C ILE A 113 1.16 1.32 -4.65
N ASP A 114 1.52 0.04 -4.66
CA ASP A 114 2.17 -0.63 -5.77
C ASP A 114 1.39 -1.90 -6.08
N SER A 115 1.07 -2.14 -7.34
CA SER A 115 0.30 -3.30 -7.79
C SER A 115 0.88 -3.85 -9.10
N PRO A 116 0.88 -5.17 -9.30
CA PRO A 116 1.41 -5.79 -10.50
C PRO A 116 0.55 -5.42 -11.72
N TRP A 117 1.21 -5.17 -12.85
CA TRP A 117 0.56 -4.95 -14.13
C TRP A 117 0.83 -6.10 -15.09
N ASN A 118 2.08 -6.34 -15.42
CA ASN A 118 2.49 -7.42 -16.32
C ASN A 118 3.07 -8.57 -15.48
N TYR A 119 2.20 -9.27 -14.78
CA TYR A 119 2.54 -10.40 -13.93
C TYR A 119 1.52 -11.52 -14.11
N PRO A 120 1.94 -12.79 -14.19
CA PRO A 120 1.02 -13.92 -14.30
C PRO A 120 0.11 -14.03 -13.07
N TYR A 121 -0.99 -14.77 -13.23
CA TYR A 121 -1.85 -15.13 -12.10
C TYR A 121 -1.01 -15.78 -10.98
N HIS A 122 -1.22 -15.33 -9.75
CA HIS A 122 -0.47 -15.78 -8.57
C HIS A 122 -1.33 -15.88 -7.29
N GLY A 123 -2.63 -16.13 -7.45
CA GLY A 123 -3.50 -16.45 -6.32
C GLY A 123 -3.09 -17.76 -5.66
N GLU A 124 -3.25 -17.82 -4.34
CA GLU A 124 -2.98 -18.97 -3.48
C GLU A 124 -4.27 -19.39 -2.77
N PRO A 125 -4.31 -20.54 -2.07
CA PRO A 125 -5.50 -20.95 -1.34
C PRO A 125 -6.01 -19.92 -0.31
N GLU A 126 -5.10 -19.12 0.24
CA GLU A 126 -5.39 -18.13 1.28
C GLU A 126 -5.87 -16.78 0.71
N PHE A 127 -5.57 -16.49 -0.56
CA PHE A 127 -5.95 -15.24 -1.21
C PHE A 127 -6.11 -15.38 -2.73
N GLY A 128 -7.08 -14.69 -3.30
CA GLY A 128 -7.29 -14.63 -4.74
C GLY A 128 -6.33 -13.64 -5.43
N ASP A 129 -6.39 -13.58 -6.74
CA ASP A 129 -5.68 -12.61 -7.58
C ASP A 129 -6.69 -12.04 -8.59
N TYR A 130 -7.28 -10.89 -8.27
CA TYR A 130 -8.49 -10.37 -8.92
C TYR A 130 -8.20 -9.25 -9.91
N TRP A 131 -7.16 -8.41 -9.66
CA TRP A 131 -7.02 -7.13 -10.32
C TRP A 131 -5.67 -6.92 -10.97
N ARG A 132 -5.71 -6.20 -12.13
CA ARG A 132 -4.57 -5.53 -12.74
C ARG A 132 -4.97 -4.09 -12.98
N LEU A 133 -4.45 -3.18 -12.16
CA LEU A 133 -4.91 -1.80 -12.14
C LEU A 133 -4.12 -0.92 -13.10
N THR A 134 -4.84 -0.21 -13.98
CA THR A 134 -4.26 0.85 -14.79
C THR A 134 -4.12 2.14 -13.97
N LYS A 135 -3.34 3.11 -14.47
CA LYS A 135 -3.29 4.45 -13.86
C LYS A 135 -4.66 5.13 -13.78
N ASP A 136 -5.55 4.85 -14.73
CA ASP A 136 -6.90 5.42 -14.72
C ASP A 136 -7.81 4.72 -13.71
N ALA A 137 -7.59 3.42 -13.47
CA ALA A 137 -8.26 2.70 -12.39
C ALA A 137 -7.87 3.24 -11.01
N PHE A 138 -6.59 3.53 -10.76
CA PHE A 138 -6.16 4.18 -9.52
C PHE A 138 -6.84 5.54 -9.32
N LYS A 139 -6.91 6.37 -10.35
CA LYS A 139 -7.63 7.65 -10.27
C LYS A 139 -9.10 7.46 -9.98
N LEU A 140 -9.76 6.51 -10.67
CA LEU A 140 -11.17 6.21 -10.43
C LEU A 140 -11.45 5.80 -8.98
N LEU A 141 -10.61 4.94 -8.43
CA LEU A 141 -10.78 4.38 -7.08
C LEU A 141 -10.47 5.40 -5.97
N PHE A 142 -9.48 6.29 -6.17
CA PHE A 142 -8.91 7.08 -5.09
C PHE A 142 -9.10 8.59 -5.21
N SER A 143 -9.42 9.16 -6.40
CA SER A 143 -9.44 10.61 -6.59
C SER A 143 -10.53 11.36 -5.81
N LYS A 144 -11.54 10.66 -5.33
CA LYS A 144 -12.57 11.28 -4.49
C LYS A 144 -11.99 11.73 -3.15
N GLU A 145 -11.17 10.90 -2.53
CA GLU A 145 -10.63 11.09 -1.19
C GLU A 145 -9.19 11.63 -1.19
N PHE A 146 -8.47 11.45 -2.31
CA PHE A 146 -7.03 11.69 -2.40
C PHE A 146 -6.65 12.56 -3.59
N ASP A 147 -5.59 13.34 -3.43
CA ASP A 147 -4.86 14.00 -4.52
C ASP A 147 -3.69 13.12 -4.96
N LEU A 148 -3.54 12.96 -6.28
CA LEU A 148 -2.41 12.23 -6.85
C LEU A 148 -1.14 13.10 -6.78
N VAL A 149 -0.14 12.64 -6.05
CA VAL A 149 1.16 13.33 -5.91
C VAL A 149 2.15 12.84 -6.97
N MET A 150 2.31 11.53 -7.10
CA MET A 150 3.21 10.91 -8.08
C MET A 150 2.63 9.61 -8.62
N ILE A 151 3.03 9.27 -9.84
CA ILE A 151 2.76 7.99 -10.46
C ILE A 151 4.01 7.50 -11.20
N ASP A 152 4.35 6.24 -10.99
CA ASP A 152 5.33 5.50 -11.77
C ASP A 152 4.59 4.44 -12.60
N ASP A 153 4.54 4.67 -13.91
CA ASP A 153 3.83 3.82 -14.88
C ASP A 153 4.82 2.83 -15.50
N GLY A 154 5.37 1.93 -14.67
CA GLY A 154 6.34 0.92 -15.06
C GLY A 154 5.75 -0.16 -15.99
N ASN A 155 6.62 -0.96 -16.57
CA ASN A 155 6.22 -2.04 -17.49
C ASN A 155 5.61 -3.23 -16.74
N ASN A 156 6.09 -3.52 -15.54
CA ASN A 156 5.66 -4.67 -14.74
C ASN A 156 4.74 -4.28 -13.58
N ASN A 157 4.93 -3.09 -13.00
CA ASN A 157 4.14 -2.57 -11.89
C ASN A 157 3.59 -1.19 -12.21
N LYS A 158 2.52 -0.85 -11.52
CA LYS A 158 1.96 0.50 -11.45
C LYS A 158 2.02 0.95 -9.99
N SER A 159 2.73 2.04 -9.75
CA SER A 159 2.94 2.56 -8.40
C SER A 159 2.43 3.98 -8.31
N VAL A 160 1.74 4.32 -7.23
CA VAL A 160 1.16 5.64 -7.00
C VAL A 160 1.44 6.12 -5.58
N LEU A 161 1.67 7.42 -5.46
CA LEU A 161 1.68 8.14 -4.21
C LEU A 161 0.51 9.11 -4.21
N PHE A 162 -0.35 8.97 -3.23
CA PHE A 162 -1.48 9.83 -2.96
C PHE A 162 -1.28 10.61 -1.66
N ARG A 163 -1.98 11.76 -1.54
CA ARG A 163 -2.12 12.52 -0.32
C ARG A 163 -3.59 12.69 0.01
N LYS A 164 -4.00 12.40 1.24
CA LYS A 164 -5.38 12.63 1.70
C LYS A 164 -5.70 14.13 1.65
N LYS A 165 -6.88 14.47 1.13
CA LYS A 165 -7.44 15.82 1.08
C LYS A 165 -7.74 16.39 2.45
#